data_84ed874b17918f056fbd76a42c552858
#
_entry.id   84ed874b17918f056fbd76a42c552858
#
_cell.length_a   1.000
_cell.length_b   1.000
_cell.length_c   1.000
_cell.angle_alpha   90.00
_cell.angle_beta   90.00
_cell.angle_gamma   90.00
#
_symmetry.space_group_name_H-M   'P 1'
#
loop_
_entity.id
_entity.type
_entity.pdbx_description
1 polymer ?
#
loop_
_entity_poly.entity_id
_entity_poly.type
_entity_poly.pdbx_seq_one_letter_code
_entity_poly.pdbx_strand_id
1 'polypeptide(L)'
;MKKLIKFLLFAIFFLAVVAFILLKQPWFQDRLLQTALNNMAAPVSQLPREDSLTAVVCGSRSPINDPNRAEACILVQAGDQIFIFDTGNGSAQNLNNWNMPWNRLEGIFYTHLHSDHISDIADFHQGTWLNGQRSSKQKVFGPEGVQLLTDGIELAYTKDYFFRNEHHGDIIAPLNTVGFDTHTVNLNNPVLIDDEDLKITAYSVSHDPVDPALGYRIDYKGRSISISGDTIYDQNLVNNSKDVDVLFHESMSLEILDLINANAKATGNMVAEIVTVDILDYHTPILEVVKAAKEANVRHLVFYHHLPAPRNQIMEEVMYRGVDEIMQEWTASNDGTMIILPIDSEEIIITSIK
;
A
#
# COMPACT_ATOMS: atom_id res chain seq x y z
N MET A 1 19.21 56.69 9.27
CA MET A 1 19.29 55.21 9.06
C MET A 1 19.69 54.42 10.29
N LYS A 2 20.88 54.57 10.92
CA LYS A 2 21.34 53.74 12.05
C LYS A 2 20.42 53.80 13.30
N LYS A 3 19.78 54.95 13.62
CA LYS A 3 18.82 55.08 14.75
C LYS A 3 17.52 54.35 14.48
N LEU A 4 17.01 54.36 13.24
CA LEU A 4 15.80 53.68 12.85
C LEU A 4 15.99 52.14 12.88
N ILE A 5 17.14 51.66 12.44
CA ILE A 5 17.50 50.22 12.49
C ILE A 5 17.59 49.73 13.94
N LYS A 6 18.20 50.52 14.84
CA LYS A 6 18.27 50.16 16.27
C LYS A 6 16.89 50.12 16.92
N PHE A 7 16.03 51.06 16.58
CA PHE A 7 14.64 51.08 17.07
C PHE A 7 13.84 49.87 16.57
N LEU A 8 13.96 49.52 15.27
CA LEU A 8 13.33 48.32 14.72
C LEU A 8 13.82 47.03 15.36
N LEU A 9 15.13 46.88 15.56
CA LEU A 9 15.70 45.72 16.26
C LEU A 9 15.21 45.60 17.70
N PHE A 10 15.13 46.73 18.43
CA PHE A 10 14.60 46.75 19.80
C PHE A 10 13.12 46.37 19.83
N ALA A 11 12.31 46.88 18.90
CA ALA A 11 10.89 46.56 18.80
C ALA A 11 10.67 45.08 18.49
N ILE A 12 11.45 44.50 17.56
CA ILE A 12 11.41 43.06 17.24
C ILE A 12 11.79 42.20 18.46
N PHE A 13 12.87 42.60 19.17
CA PHE A 13 13.29 41.91 20.38
C PHE A 13 12.22 41.96 21.47
N PHE A 14 11.63 43.14 21.69
CA PHE A 14 10.56 43.31 22.68
C PHE A 14 9.33 42.47 22.35
N LEU A 15 8.90 42.44 21.06
CA LEU A 15 7.79 41.61 20.61
C LEU A 15 8.10 40.12 20.79
N ALA A 16 9.33 39.70 20.52
CA ALA A 16 9.76 38.31 20.72
C ALA A 16 9.71 37.91 22.21
N VAL A 17 10.14 38.81 23.12
CA VAL A 17 10.07 38.57 24.56
C VAL A 17 8.61 38.49 25.03
N VAL A 18 7.75 39.40 24.57
CA VAL A 18 6.30 39.41 24.91
C VAL A 18 5.66 38.11 24.39
N ALA A 19 5.93 37.72 23.14
CA ALA A 19 5.42 36.48 22.58
C ALA A 19 5.89 35.24 23.38
N PHE A 20 7.17 35.22 23.77
CA PHE A 20 7.71 34.14 24.61
C PHE A 20 7.01 34.08 25.98
N ILE A 21 6.75 35.23 26.62
CA ILE A 21 6.04 35.29 27.92
C ILE A 21 4.59 34.80 27.73
N LEU A 22 3.88 35.25 26.68
CA LEU A 22 2.51 34.85 26.39
C LEU A 22 2.42 33.35 26.13
N LEU A 23 3.35 32.77 25.33
CA LEU A 23 3.40 31.34 25.05
C LEU A 23 3.63 30.46 26.30
N LYS A 24 4.08 31.07 27.44
CA LYS A 24 4.23 30.35 28.71
C LYS A 24 3.00 30.53 29.62
N GLN A 25 2.01 31.36 29.26
CA GLN A 25 0.79 31.53 30.04
C GLN A 25 -0.23 30.44 29.74
N PRO A 26 -0.75 29.70 30.75
CA PRO A 26 -1.72 28.62 30.54
C PRO A 26 -2.95 29.07 29.74
N TRP A 27 -3.55 30.21 30.11
CA TRP A 27 -4.72 30.73 29.41
C TRP A 27 -4.50 31.00 27.92
N PHE A 28 -3.28 31.43 27.56
CA PHE A 28 -2.93 31.69 26.16
C PHE A 28 -2.69 30.37 25.39
N GLN A 29 -2.04 29.40 26.04
CA GLN A 29 -1.87 28.05 25.50
C GLN A 29 -3.22 27.37 25.25
N ASP A 30 -4.13 27.45 26.26
CA ASP A 30 -5.48 26.87 26.15
C ASP A 30 -6.27 27.52 24.99
N ARG A 31 -6.17 28.84 24.84
CA ARG A 31 -6.84 29.55 23.75
C ARG A 31 -6.27 29.20 22.37
N LEU A 32 -4.94 29.08 22.26
CA LEU A 32 -4.29 28.63 21.02
C LEU A 32 -4.70 27.20 20.66
N LEU A 33 -4.66 26.31 21.67
CA LEU A 33 -5.08 24.91 21.48
C LEU A 33 -6.55 24.83 21.07
N GLN A 34 -7.44 25.55 21.79
CA GLN A 34 -8.87 25.57 21.43
C GLN A 34 -9.09 26.09 19.99
N THR A 35 -8.36 27.14 19.61
CA THR A 35 -8.45 27.71 18.27
C THR A 35 -7.93 26.70 17.23
N ALA A 36 -6.81 26.03 17.52
CA ALA A 36 -6.27 24.99 16.65
C ALA A 36 -7.25 23.83 16.49
N LEU A 37 -7.83 23.31 17.59
CA LEU A 37 -8.82 22.24 17.57
C LEU A 37 -10.10 22.63 16.81
N ASN A 38 -10.59 23.85 17.01
CA ASN A 38 -11.80 24.34 16.30
C ASN A 38 -11.55 24.52 14.78
N ASN A 39 -10.29 24.75 14.39
CA ASN A 39 -9.89 24.90 13.00
C ASN A 39 -9.38 23.59 12.36
N MET A 40 -9.25 22.53 13.16
CA MET A 40 -9.00 21.20 12.60
C MET A 40 -10.25 20.78 11.82
N ALA A 41 -10.18 20.90 10.49
CA ALA A 41 -11.19 20.30 9.64
C ALA A 41 -11.26 18.81 9.94
N ALA A 42 -12.47 18.22 9.89
CA ALA A 42 -12.57 16.77 9.89
C ALA A 42 -11.65 16.21 8.80
N PRO A 43 -10.86 15.19 9.11
CA PRO A 43 -9.95 14.61 8.11
C PRO A 43 -10.75 14.15 6.90
N VAL A 44 -10.38 14.66 5.73
CA VAL A 44 -11.05 14.34 4.46
C VAL A 44 -10.13 13.38 3.70
N SER A 45 -10.70 12.26 3.28
CA SER A 45 -10.01 11.34 2.37
C SER A 45 -9.65 12.03 1.07
N GLN A 46 -8.46 11.76 0.56
CA GLN A 46 -8.00 12.24 -0.75
C GLN A 46 -8.42 11.31 -1.90
N LEU A 47 -9.09 10.21 -1.60
CA LEU A 47 -9.65 9.31 -2.62
C LEU A 47 -10.70 10.03 -3.47
N PRO A 48 -10.82 9.74 -4.77
CA PRO A 48 -11.82 10.32 -5.64
C PRO A 48 -13.24 10.11 -5.10
N ARG A 49 -14.09 11.13 -5.27
CA ARG A 49 -15.53 11.05 -4.98
C ARG A 49 -16.34 10.69 -6.21
N GLU A 50 -15.77 10.93 -7.39
CA GLU A 50 -16.36 10.56 -8.67
C GLU A 50 -16.23 9.06 -8.89
N ASP A 51 -17.19 8.47 -9.58
CA ASP A 51 -17.20 7.03 -9.86
C ASP A 51 -16.00 6.65 -10.74
N SER A 52 -15.18 5.80 -10.22
CA SER A 52 -13.91 5.38 -10.84
C SER A 52 -13.44 4.04 -10.30
N LEU A 53 -12.60 3.36 -11.06
CA LEU A 53 -11.71 2.34 -10.53
C LEU A 53 -10.37 3.02 -10.20
N THR A 54 -10.04 3.11 -8.91
CA THR A 54 -8.84 3.83 -8.46
C THR A 54 -7.94 2.89 -7.67
N ALA A 55 -6.63 2.91 -7.92
CA ALA A 55 -5.66 2.21 -7.11
C ALA A 55 -4.66 3.18 -6.47
N VAL A 56 -4.27 2.89 -5.23
CA VAL A 56 -3.24 3.62 -4.47
C VAL A 56 -2.21 2.63 -3.96
N VAL A 57 -0.95 2.86 -4.26
CA VAL A 57 0.14 2.10 -3.67
C VAL A 57 0.34 2.55 -2.23
N CYS A 58 -0.11 1.76 -1.27
CA CYS A 58 0.03 2.03 0.16
C CYS A 58 1.33 1.53 0.75
N GLY A 59 2.05 0.67 0.01
CA GLY A 59 3.39 0.22 0.31
C GLY A 59 4.09 -0.25 -0.96
N SER A 60 5.25 0.32 -1.26
CA SER A 60 5.92 0.16 -2.56
C SER A 60 7.22 -0.63 -2.49
N ARG A 61 7.75 -0.95 -1.29
CA ARG A 61 9.00 -1.69 -1.15
C ARG A 61 8.80 -3.18 -0.88
N SER A 62 9.82 -3.95 -1.19
CA SER A 62 10.07 -5.32 -0.75
C SER A 62 10.55 -5.34 0.73
N PRO A 63 10.85 -6.52 1.33
CA PRO A 63 11.38 -6.58 2.70
C PRO A 63 12.77 -5.91 2.86
N ILE A 64 13.45 -5.56 1.77
CA ILE A 64 14.71 -4.79 1.83
C ILE A 64 14.41 -3.39 2.38
N ASN A 65 14.98 -3.10 3.56
CA ASN A 65 14.63 -1.91 4.32
C ASN A 65 14.87 -0.59 3.58
N ASP A 66 13.84 0.22 3.49
CA ASP A 66 13.86 1.64 3.14
C ASP A 66 13.01 2.41 4.16
N PRO A 67 13.56 3.44 4.85
CA PRO A 67 12.85 4.15 5.91
C PRO A 67 11.70 5.04 5.41
N ASN A 68 11.61 5.29 4.12
CA ASN A 68 10.63 6.20 3.51
C ASN A 68 9.49 5.49 2.81
N ARG A 69 9.48 4.15 2.81
CA ARG A 69 8.49 3.34 2.10
C ARG A 69 7.97 2.22 2.99
N ALA A 70 6.69 1.96 2.92
CA ALA A 70 6.06 0.77 3.49
C ALA A 70 6.26 -0.46 2.59
N GLU A 71 6.11 -1.65 3.16
CA GLU A 71 6.09 -2.93 2.45
C GLU A 71 4.80 -3.11 1.65
N ALA A 72 4.75 -4.15 0.83
CA ALA A 72 3.74 -4.38 -0.18
C ALA A 72 2.29 -4.12 0.28
N CYS A 73 1.63 -3.17 -0.40
CA CYS A 73 0.22 -2.87 -0.19
C CYS A 73 -0.34 -2.07 -1.36
N ILE A 74 -1.49 -2.51 -1.89
CA ILE A 74 -2.27 -1.76 -2.88
C ILE A 74 -3.71 -1.64 -2.39
N LEU A 75 -4.19 -0.40 -2.25
CA LEU A 75 -5.60 -0.09 -2.04
C LEU A 75 -6.28 0.05 -3.40
N VAL A 76 -7.41 -0.62 -3.60
CA VAL A 76 -8.28 -0.44 -4.77
C VAL A 76 -9.64 0.06 -4.32
N GLN A 77 -10.08 1.16 -4.90
CA GLN A 77 -11.45 1.69 -4.75
C GLN A 77 -12.22 1.43 -6.04
N ALA A 78 -13.37 0.76 -5.93
CA ALA A 78 -14.36 0.58 -6.99
C ALA A 78 -15.68 1.26 -6.54
N GLY A 79 -15.95 2.45 -7.07
CA GLY A 79 -17.04 3.28 -6.57
C GLY A 79 -16.89 3.61 -5.09
N ASP A 80 -17.86 3.17 -4.26
CA ASP A 80 -17.81 3.39 -2.80
C ASP A 80 -17.12 2.28 -2.02
N GLN A 81 -16.79 1.17 -2.63
CA GLN A 81 -16.15 0.01 -2.00
C GLN A 81 -14.63 0.13 -2.05
N ILE A 82 -13.97 -0.27 -0.97
CA ILE A 82 -12.50 -0.31 -0.89
C ILE A 82 -12.05 -1.73 -0.60
N PHE A 83 -10.98 -2.12 -1.27
CA PHE A 83 -10.32 -3.42 -1.13
C PHE A 83 -8.82 -3.20 -0.91
N ILE A 84 -8.20 -4.04 -0.11
CA ILE A 84 -6.75 -4.01 0.14
C ILE A 84 -6.13 -5.29 -0.39
N PHE A 85 -5.05 -5.14 -1.13
CA PHE A 85 -4.22 -6.24 -1.60
C PHE A 85 -2.88 -6.14 -0.89
N ASP A 86 -2.63 -7.12 -0.04
CA ASP A 86 -1.54 -7.22 0.94
C ASP A 86 -1.55 -6.10 2.01
N THR A 87 -0.95 -6.39 3.15
CA THR A 87 -0.89 -5.50 4.32
C THR A 87 0.53 -5.48 4.90
N GLY A 88 1.50 -5.12 4.07
CA GLY A 88 2.90 -5.05 4.49
C GLY A 88 3.16 -3.97 5.54
N ASN A 89 4.29 -4.11 6.24
CA ASN A 89 4.65 -3.26 7.37
C ASN A 89 4.71 -1.77 6.98
N GLY A 90 4.04 -0.92 7.75
CA GLY A 90 3.95 0.53 7.56
C GLY A 90 2.78 0.98 6.68
N SER A 91 2.11 0.06 5.98
CA SER A 91 1.00 0.38 5.08
C SER A 91 -0.23 0.92 5.83
N ALA A 92 -0.58 0.33 6.96
CA ALA A 92 -1.65 0.83 7.82
C ALA A 92 -1.38 2.26 8.31
N GLN A 93 -0.13 2.59 8.64
CA GLN A 93 0.26 3.94 9.05
C GLN A 93 0.10 4.95 7.90
N ASN A 94 0.47 4.58 6.67
CA ASN A 94 0.24 5.40 5.49
C ASN A 94 -1.25 5.69 5.30
N LEU A 95 -2.11 4.67 5.35
CA LEU A 95 -3.55 4.83 5.18
C LEU A 95 -4.19 5.69 6.30
N ASN A 96 -3.71 5.56 7.54
CA ASN A 96 -4.12 6.44 8.64
C ASN A 96 -3.72 7.90 8.37
N ASN A 97 -2.49 8.15 7.93
CA ASN A 97 -2.00 9.49 7.61
C ASN A 97 -2.79 10.13 6.45
N TRP A 98 -3.26 9.33 5.50
CA TRP A 98 -4.05 9.77 4.36
C TRP A 98 -5.56 9.83 4.63
N ASN A 99 -5.98 9.57 5.86
CA ASN A 99 -7.37 9.58 6.29
C ASN A 99 -8.25 8.63 5.46
N MET A 100 -7.77 7.38 5.28
CA MET A 100 -8.55 6.35 4.62
C MET A 100 -9.89 6.16 5.34
N PRO A 101 -11.02 6.08 4.61
CA PRO A 101 -12.34 5.81 5.20
C PRO A 101 -12.49 4.32 5.54
N TRP A 102 -12.05 3.92 6.74
CA TRP A 102 -12.03 2.53 7.21
C TRP A 102 -13.39 1.81 7.14
N ASN A 103 -14.49 2.58 7.23
CA ASN A 103 -15.87 2.07 7.10
C ASN A 103 -16.24 1.60 5.69
N ARG A 104 -15.39 1.86 4.69
CA ARG A 104 -15.61 1.45 3.29
C ARG A 104 -14.78 0.22 2.92
N LEU A 105 -13.94 -0.32 3.84
CA LEU A 105 -13.13 -1.49 3.57
C LEU A 105 -13.98 -2.76 3.60
N GLU A 106 -14.20 -3.35 2.43
CA GLU A 106 -15.02 -4.55 2.23
C GLU A 106 -14.22 -5.86 2.32
N GLY A 107 -12.96 -5.86 1.91
CA GLY A 107 -12.13 -7.07 1.91
C GLY A 107 -10.63 -6.81 1.85
N ILE A 108 -9.88 -7.74 2.46
CA ILE A 108 -8.41 -7.82 2.37
C ILE A 108 -8.07 -9.08 1.56
N PHE A 109 -7.18 -8.96 0.60
CA PHE A 109 -6.76 -10.01 -0.32
C PHE A 109 -5.27 -10.22 -0.21
N TYR A 110 -4.83 -11.41 0.14
CA TYR A 110 -3.41 -11.76 0.22
C TYR A 110 -2.94 -12.46 -1.04
N THR A 111 -1.85 -11.95 -1.62
CA THR A 111 -1.17 -12.60 -2.75
C THR A 111 -0.46 -13.85 -2.27
N HIS A 112 0.24 -13.76 -1.15
CA HIS A 112 0.89 -14.88 -0.46
C HIS A 112 1.18 -14.49 1.01
N LEU A 113 1.84 -15.37 1.77
CA LEU A 113 1.96 -15.20 3.22
C LEU A 113 3.38 -14.89 3.70
N HIS A 114 4.25 -14.30 2.87
CA HIS A 114 5.50 -13.72 3.35
C HIS A 114 5.21 -12.53 4.29
N SER A 115 6.12 -12.30 5.23
CA SER A 115 5.92 -11.31 6.30
C SER A 115 5.71 -9.89 5.79
N ASP A 116 6.37 -9.50 4.71
CA ASP A 116 6.25 -8.18 4.07
C ASP A 116 4.94 -7.96 3.31
N HIS A 117 4.08 -8.98 3.24
CA HIS A 117 2.72 -8.90 2.69
C HIS A 117 1.63 -8.97 3.77
N ILE A 118 1.95 -9.42 5.00
CA ILE A 118 0.93 -9.71 6.03
C ILE A 118 1.13 -8.95 7.35
N SER A 119 2.25 -8.24 7.55
CA SER A 119 2.69 -7.75 8.86
C SER A 119 1.70 -6.83 9.56
N ASP A 120 0.99 -5.95 8.83
CA ASP A 120 0.06 -4.95 9.39
C ASP A 120 -1.40 -5.46 9.51
N ILE A 121 -1.69 -6.74 9.26
CA ILE A 121 -3.08 -7.28 9.32
C ILE A 121 -3.81 -6.89 10.61
N ALA A 122 -3.12 -6.87 11.74
CA ALA A 122 -3.71 -6.53 13.02
C ALA A 122 -4.13 -5.05 13.08
N ASP A 123 -3.34 -4.15 12.49
CA ASP A 123 -3.64 -2.72 12.43
C ASP A 123 -4.82 -2.44 11.48
N PHE A 124 -4.88 -3.13 10.34
CA PHE A 124 -6.04 -3.09 9.44
C PHE A 124 -7.30 -3.57 10.13
N HIS A 125 -7.23 -4.67 10.87
CA HIS A 125 -8.34 -5.19 11.65
C HIS A 125 -8.84 -4.16 12.68
N GLN A 126 -7.92 -3.56 13.45
CA GLN A 126 -8.28 -2.54 14.44
C GLN A 126 -8.86 -1.29 13.78
N GLY A 127 -8.29 -0.84 12.66
CA GLY A 127 -8.79 0.30 11.89
C GLY A 127 -10.26 0.11 11.48
N THR A 128 -10.60 -1.04 10.91
CA THR A 128 -11.98 -1.34 10.48
C THR A 128 -12.93 -1.60 11.63
N TRP A 129 -12.47 -2.27 12.69
CA TRP A 129 -13.29 -2.60 13.86
C TRP A 129 -13.63 -1.38 14.70
N LEU A 130 -12.61 -0.56 15.06
CA LEU A 130 -12.77 0.57 15.98
C LEU A 130 -13.15 1.86 15.26
N ASN A 131 -12.42 2.21 14.20
CA ASN A 131 -12.61 3.47 13.48
C ASN A 131 -13.68 3.35 12.37
N GLY A 132 -13.70 2.20 11.68
CA GLY A 132 -14.68 1.91 10.64
C GLY A 132 -16.04 1.48 11.18
N GLN A 133 -16.11 1.04 12.43
CA GLN A 133 -17.35 0.57 13.08
C GLN A 133 -18.14 -0.42 12.22
N ARG A 134 -17.44 -1.39 11.64
CA ARG A 134 -18.05 -2.37 10.74
C ARG A 134 -19.14 -3.20 11.42
N SER A 135 -20.13 -3.61 10.66
CA SER A 135 -21.30 -4.37 11.14
C SER A 135 -21.11 -5.90 11.09
N SER A 136 -19.99 -6.39 10.54
CA SER A 136 -19.63 -7.81 10.39
C SER A 136 -18.14 -8.00 10.63
N LYS A 137 -17.68 -9.26 10.72
CA LYS A 137 -16.26 -9.59 10.74
C LYS A 137 -15.57 -9.11 9.44
N GLN A 138 -14.26 -8.81 9.53
CA GLN A 138 -13.48 -8.40 8.35
C GLN A 138 -13.29 -9.57 7.40
N LYS A 139 -13.76 -9.43 6.15
CA LYS A 139 -13.51 -10.44 5.13
C LYS A 139 -12.03 -10.45 4.75
N VAL A 140 -11.45 -11.64 4.72
CA VAL A 140 -10.06 -11.89 4.30
C VAL A 140 -10.04 -13.03 3.31
N PHE A 141 -9.41 -12.80 2.16
CA PHE A 141 -9.19 -13.78 1.11
C PHE A 141 -7.69 -14.04 0.95
N GLY A 142 -7.28 -15.27 0.75
CA GLY A 142 -5.86 -15.57 0.54
C GLY A 142 -5.60 -17.03 0.20
N PRO A 143 -4.34 -17.40 -0.05
CA PRO A 143 -3.96 -18.77 -0.36
C PRO A 143 -4.14 -19.70 0.84
N GLU A 144 -3.86 -20.99 0.64
CA GLU A 144 -3.80 -21.95 1.73
C GLU A 144 -2.88 -21.44 2.86
N GLY A 145 -3.32 -21.58 4.11
CA GLY A 145 -2.65 -21.01 5.28
C GLY A 145 -3.22 -19.67 5.77
N VAL A 146 -4.03 -18.96 4.99
CA VAL A 146 -4.63 -17.69 5.41
C VAL A 146 -5.50 -17.82 6.66
N GLN A 147 -6.18 -18.96 6.84
CA GLN A 147 -6.93 -19.25 8.07
C GLN A 147 -6.00 -19.33 9.30
N LEU A 148 -4.82 -19.94 9.15
CA LEU A 148 -3.84 -20.00 10.24
C LEU A 148 -3.34 -18.61 10.65
N LEU A 149 -3.14 -17.71 9.66
CA LEU A 149 -2.78 -16.32 9.90
C LEU A 149 -3.85 -15.61 10.72
N THR A 150 -5.11 -15.65 10.28
CA THR A 150 -6.23 -14.94 10.94
C THR A 150 -6.52 -15.51 12.33
N ASP A 151 -6.52 -16.84 12.52
CA ASP A 151 -6.67 -17.49 13.81
C ASP A 151 -5.53 -17.11 14.78
N GLY A 152 -4.30 -17.03 14.27
CA GLY A 152 -3.13 -16.60 15.04
C GLY A 152 -3.26 -15.17 15.56
N ILE A 153 -3.73 -14.25 14.72
CA ILE A 153 -3.98 -12.85 15.12
C ILE A 153 -5.14 -12.75 16.11
N GLU A 154 -6.27 -13.44 15.89
CA GLU A 154 -7.39 -13.45 16.83
C GLU A 154 -6.94 -13.99 18.20
N LEU A 155 -6.14 -15.05 18.22
CA LEU A 155 -5.59 -15.60 19.46
C LEU A 155 -4.66 -14.61 20.17
N ALA A 156 -3.75 -13.98 19.45
CA ALA A 156 -2.79 -13.01 20.00
C ALA A 156 -3.50 -11.79 20.61
N TYR A 157 -4.58 -11.32 19.99
CA TYR A 157 -5.32 -10.12 20.38
C TYR A 157 -6.54 -10.38 21.27
N THR A 158 -6.83 -11.63 21.67
CA THR A 158 -8.00 -11.99 22.50
C THR A 158 -8.15 -11.09 23.74
N LYS A 159 -7.06 -10.75 24.43
CA LYS A 159 -7.09 -9.89 25.61
C LYS A 159 -7.34 -8.42 25.26
N ASP A 160 -6.76 -7.94 24.18
CA ASP A 160 -6.96 -6.57 23.69
C ASP A 160 -8.42 -6.33 23.31
N TYR A 161 -9.04 -7.28 22.61
CA TYR A 161 -10.47 -7.22 22.25
C TYR A 161 -11.37 -7.06 23.47
N PHE A 162 -11.14 -7.91 24.49
CA PHE A 162 -11.86 -7.82 25.75
C PHE A 162 -11.64 -6.49 26.46
N PHE A 163 -10.39 -6.03 26.59
CA PHE A 163 -10.08 -4.78 27.28
C PHE A 163 -10.66 -3.56 26.57
N ARG A 164 -10.64 -3.53 25.25
CA ARG A 164 -11.24 -2.42 24.48
C ARG A 164 -12.77 -2.40 24.62
N ASN A 165 -13.42 -3.55 24.59
CA ASN A 165 -14.87 -3.63 24.82
C ASN A 165 -15.23 -3.19 26.25
N GLU A 166 -14.50 -3.63 27.28
CA GLU A 166 -14.71 -3.19 28.67
C GLU A 166 -14.51 -1.68 28.85
N HIS A 167 -13.54 -1.07 28.14
CA HIS A 167 -13.28 0.36 28.20
C HIS A 167 -14.29 1.21 27.43
N HIS A 168 -14.72 0.76 26.26
CA HIS A 168 -15.45 1.60 25.29
C HIS A 168 -16.86 1.09 25.00
N GLY A 169 -17.22 -0.14 25.42
CA GLY A 169 -18.52 -0.78 25.19
C GLY A 169 -18.77 -1.15 23.74
N ASP A 170 -19.94 -1.75 23.50
CA ASP A 170 -20.34 -2.27 22.18
C ASP A 170 -20.57 -1.17 21.12
N ILE A 171 -20.67 0.09 21.52
CA ILE A 171 -20.80 1.20 20.54
C ILE A 171 -19.51 1.41 19.78
N ILE A 172 -18.35 1.25 20.42
CA ILE A 172 -17.03 1.50 19.81
C ILE A 172 -16.31 0.18 19.50
N ALA A 173 -16.41 -0.82 20.38
CA ALA A 173 -15.66 -2.07 20.28
C ALA A 173 -16.58 -3.30 20.42
N PRO A 174 -17.54 -3.51 19.49
CA PRO A 174 -18.51 -4.59 19.58
C PRO A 174 -17.86 -5.96 19.38
N LEU A 175 -18.01 -6.88 20.36
CA LEU A 175 -17.41 -8.22 20.30
C LEU A 175 -18.03 -9.14 19.24
N ASN A 176 -19.23 -8.84 18.76
CA ASN A 176 -19.89 -9.63 17.73
C ASN A 176 -19.35 -9.41 16.31
N THR A 177 -18.58 -8.35 16.09
CA THR A 177 -17.98 -8.04 14.78
C THR A 177 -16.45 -8.10 14.80
N VAL A 178 -15.83 -8.40 15.96
CA VAL A 178 -14.39 -8.57 16.09
C VAL A 178 -13.91 -9.84 15.39
N GLY A 179 -12.70 -9.82 14.84
CA GLY A 179 -12.09 -10.96 14.14
C GLY A 179 -12.35 -10.96 12.64
N PHE A 180 -12.11 -12.10 12.03
CA PHE A 180 -12.07 -12.24 10.57
C PHE A 180 -13.13 -13.24 10.07
N ASP A 181 -13.66 -12.97 8.88
CA ASP A 181 -14.40 -13.89 8.03
C ASP A 181 -13.46 -14.32 6.90
N THR A 182 -12.81 -15.46 7.09
CA THR A 182 -11.66 -15.88 6.30
C THR A 182 -12.07 -16.86 5.20
N HIS A 183 -11.60 -16.60 3.98
CA HIS A 183 -11.88 -17.38 2.79
C HIS A 183 -10.58 -17.82 2.13
N THR A 184 -10.29 -19.12 2.14
CA THR A 184 -9.21 -19.68 1.33
C THR A 184 -9.61 -19.70 -0.13
N VAL A 185 -8.76 -19.11 -0.98
CA VAL A 185 -8.98 -19.02 -2.44
C VAL A 185 -8.92 -20.40 -3.06
N ASN A 186 -9.95 -20.74 -3.84
CA ASN A 186 -10.01 -21.97 -4.62
C ASN A 186 -9.84 -21.63 -6.12
N LEU A 187 -8.68 -21.94 -6.67
CA LEU A 187 -8.35 -21.67 -8.07
C LEU A 187 -9.21 -22.44 -9.11
N ASN A 188 -9.96 -23.47 -8.68
CA ASN A 188 -10.99 -24.09 -9.53
C ASN A 188 -12.28 -23.25 -9.60
N ASN A 189 -12.48 -22.30 -8.67
CA ASN A 189 -13.55 -21.31 -8.65
C ASN A 189 -12.94 -19.96 -8.27
N PRO A 190 -12.20 -19.30 -9.17
CA PRO A 190 -11.30 -18.20 -8.83
C PRO A 190 -12.01 -16.85 -8.67
N VAL A 191 -13.29 -16.75 -8.96
CA VAL A 191 -14.08 -15.51 -8.81
C VAL A 191 -14.47 -15.36 -7.34
N LEU A 192 -13.99 -14.30 -6.71
CA LEU A 192 -14.14 -14.05 -5.27
C LEU A 192 -15.25 -13.05 -4.97
N ILE A 193 -15.40 -12.07 -5.84
CA ILE A 193 -16.50 -11.11 -5.86
C ILE A 193 -17.05 -11.07 -7.29
N ASP A 194 -18.37 -11.15 -7.42
CA ASP A 194 -19.09 -11.07 -8.70
C ASP A 194 -20.44 -10.42 -8.43
N ASP A 195 -20.47 -9.12 -8.47
CA ASP A 195 -21.69 -8.33 -8.38
C ASP A 195 -21.95 -7.58 -9.72
N GLU A 196 -23.01 -6.79 -9.82
CA GLU A 196 -23.47 -6.20 -11.09
C GLU A 196 -22.38 -5.41 -11.83
N ASP A 197 -21.50 -4.73 -11.09
CA ASP A 197 -20.52 -3.79 -11.64
C ASP A 197 -19.07 -4.18 -11.37
N LEU A 198 -18.82 -5.02 -10.34
CA LEU A 198 -17.50 -5.35 -9.85
C LEU A 198 -17.23 -6.86 -9.89
N LYS A 199 -16.09 -7.22 -10.46
CA LYS A 199 -15.58 -8.59 -10.44
C LYS A 199 -14.15 -8.63 -9.97
N ILE A 200 -13.86 -9.46 -8.94
CA ILE A 200 -12.49 -9.74 -8.49
C ILE A 200 -12.19 -11.22 -8.70
N THR A 201 -11.16 -11.49 -9.46
CA THR A 201 -10.74 -12.86 -9.84
C THR A 201 -9.30 -13.06 -9.39
N ALA A 202 -9.03 -14.16 -8.68
CA ALA A 202 -7.68 -14.60 -8.36
C ALA A 202 -7.12 -15.51 -9.48
N TYR A 203 -5.81 -15.52 -9.65
CA TYR A 203 -5.11 -16.46 -10.51
C TYR A 203 -3.78 -16.85 -9.88
N SER A 204 -3.25 -18.05 -10.21
CA SER A 204 -1.94 -18.46 -9.70
C SER A 204 -0.81 -17.75 -10.42
N VAL A 205 0.27 -17.50 -9.70
CA VAL A 205 1.57 -17.06 -10.22
C VAL A 205 2.68 -17.92 -9.64
N SER A 206 3.87 -17.86 -10.22
CA SER A 206 5.00 -18.74 -9.87
C SER A 206 5.96 -18.04 -8.91
N HIS A 207 6.00 -18.47 -7.64
CA HIS A 207 6.84 -17.89 -6.59
C HIS A 207 7.40 -18.98 -5.65
N ASP A 208 8.00 -20.03 -6.23
CA ASP A 208 8.51 -21.17 -5.46
C ASP A 208 9.46 -20.76 -4.31
N PRO A 209 9.35 -21.39 -3.13
CA PRO A 209 8.50 -22.53 -2.76
C PRO A 209 7.09 -22.17 -2.27
N VAL A 210 6.64 -20.94 -2.49
CA VAL A 210 5.30 -20.48 -2.11
C VAL A 210 4.29 -20.95 -3.17
N ASP A 211 3.44 -21.92 -2.81
CA ASP A 211 2.44 -22.50 -3.70
C ASP A 211 1.12 -22.79 -2.94
N PRO A 212 0.00 -22.17 -3.35
CA PRO A 212 -0.10 -21.18 -4.43
C PRO A 212 0.32 -19.78 -3.99
N ALA A 213 1.02 -19.06 -4.87
CA ALA A 213 1.06 -17.60 -4.86
C ALA A 213 0.00 -17.07 -5.82
N LEU A 214 -0.59 -15.92 -5.53
CA LEU A 214 -1.77 -15.39 -6.22
C LEU A 214 -1.51 -14.00 -6.81
N GLY A 215 -2.01 -13.80 -8.04
CA GLY A 215 -2.29 -12.49 -8.59
C GLY A 215 -3.80 -12.24 -8.61
N TYR A 216 -4.21 -11.00 -8.83
CA TYR A 216 -5.61 -10.61 -8.83
C TYR A 216 -5.94 -9.73 -10.03
N ARG A 217 -7.11 -9.97 -10.64
CA ARG A 217 -7.71 -9.08 -11.63
C ARG A 217 -8.98 -8.47 -11.08
N ILE A 218 -9.12 -7.17 -11.21
CA ILE A 218 -10.27 -6.37 -10.78
C ILE A 218 -10.86 -5.71 -12.02
N ASP A 219 -12.10 -6.04 -12.34
CA ASP A 219 -12.88 -5.42 -13.42
C ASP A 219 -14.03 -4.64 -12.78
N TYR A 220 -14.18 -3.35 -13.14
CA TYR A 220 -15.22 -2.47 -12.63
C TYR A 220 -15.75 -1.55 -13.74
N LYS A 221 -17.03 -1.70 -14.12
CA LYS A 221 -17.71 -0.85 -15.12
C LYS A 221 -16.88 -0.62 -16.40
N GLY A 222 -16.26 -1.67 -16.92
CA GLY A 222 -15.45 -1.62 -18.13
C GLY A 222 -13.99 -1.14 -17.93
N ARG A 223 -13.59 -0.79 -16.72
CA ARG A 223 -12.19 -0.50 -16.38
C ARG A 223 -11.57 -1.70 -15.67
N SER A 224 -10.24 -1.87 -15.78
CA SER A 224 -9.59 -3.06 -15.24
C SER A 224 -8.18 -2.82 -14.71
N ILE A 225 -7.87 -3.49 -13.60
CA ILE A 225 -6.56 -3.51 -12.95
C ILE A 225 -6.15 -4.97 -12.75
N SER A 226 -4.86 -5.27 -12.95
CA SER A 226 -4.24 -6.52 -12.54
C SER A 226 -3.11 -6.25 -11.54
N ILE A 227 -2.94 -7.13 -10.55
CA ILE A 227 -1.90 -7.08 -9.51
C ILE A 227 -1.17 -8.40 -9.54
N SER A 228 0.16 -8.37 -9.73
CA SER A 228 0.96 -9.58 -9.91
C SER A 228 1.13 -10.41 -8.63
N GLY A 229 1.23 -9.76 -7.45
CA GLY A 229 1.92 -10.36 -6.32
C GLY A 229 3.41 -10.54 -6.66
N ASP A 230 4.12 -11.36 -5.87
CA ASP A 230 5.49 -11.74 -6.16
C ASP A 230 5.54 -12.93 -7.10
N THR A 231 6.37 -12.86 -8.13
CA THR A 231 6.40 -13.89 -9.18
C THR A 231 7.65 -13.77 -10.05
N ILE A 232 8.09 -14.88 -10.62
CA ILE A 232 8.93 -14.85 -11.83
C ILE A 232 8.05 -14.53 -13.04
N TYR A 233 8.65 -14.39 -14.25
CA TYR A 233 7.86 -14.33 -15.49
C TYR A 233 6.87 -15.50 -15.55
N ASP A 234 5.59 -15.20 -15.67
CA ASP A 234 4.51 -16.20 -15.63
C ASP A 234 3.49 -15.98 -16.74
N GLN A 235 3.30 -17.00 -17.58
CA GLN A 235 2.34 -16.93 -18.70
C GLN A 235 0.89 -16.84 -18.22
N ASN A 236 0.57 -17.39 -17.03
CA ASN A 236 -0.77 -17.28 -16.48
C ASN A 236 -1.09 -15.84 -16.05
N LEU A 237 -0.09 -15.12 -15.50
CA LEU A 237 -0.19 -13.68 -15.24
C LEU A 237 -0.43 -12.92 -16.55
N VAL A 238 0.36 -13.17 -17.59
CA VAL A 238 0.18 -12.54 -18.91
C VAL A 238 -1.25 -12.76 -19.45
N ASN A 239 -1.75 -13.98 -19.37
CA ASN A 239 -3.09 -14.32 -19.85
C ASN A 239 -4.21 -13.64 -19.05
N ASN A 240 -4.07 -13.55 -17.72
CA ASN A 240 -5.07 -12.91 -16.85
C ASN A 240 -4.99 -11.37 -16.87
N SER A 241 -3.81 -10.82 -17.18
CA SER A 241 -3.60 -9.37 -17.36
C SER A 241 -3.88 -8.88 -18.77
N LYS A 242 -4.41 -9.73 -19.65
CA LYS A 242 -4.65 -9.35 -21.04
C LYS A 242 -5.62 -8.20 -21.15
N ASP A 243 -5.21 -7.15 -21.93
CA ASP A 243 -5.97 -5.96 -22.26
C ASP A 243 -6.44 -5.16 -21.03
N VAL A 244 -5.76 -5.27 -19.87
CA VAL A 244 -6.10 -4.43 -18.71
C VAL A 244 -5.64 -2.99 -18.90
N ASP A 245 -6.35 -2.06 -18.27
CA ASP A 245 -5.93 -0.65 -18.25
C ASP A 245 -4.59 -0.49 -17.52
N VAL A 246 -4.44 -1.15 -16.35
CA VAL A 246 -3.24 -1.03 -15.52
C VAL A 246 -2.81 -2.40 -14.98
N LEU A 247 -1.53 -2.69 -15.11
CA LEU A 247 -0.86 -3.80 -14.43
C LEU A 247 0.06 -3.24 -13.35
N PHE A 248 -0.19 -3.59 -12.10
CA PHE A 248 0.76 -3.44 -11.00
C PHE A 248 1.62 -4.70 -10.94
N HIS A 249 2.94 -4.53 -11.09
CA HIS A 249 3.88 -5.66 -11.09
C HIS A 249 5.06 -5.39 -10.17
N GLU A 250 5.50 -6.40 -9.45
CA GLU A 250 6.74 -6.38 -8.70
C GLU A 250 7.94 -6.11 -9.61
N SER A 251 9.06 -5.66 -9.06
CA SER A 251 10.18 -5.23 -9.89
C SER A 251 11.55 -5.49 -9.26
N MET A 252 12.37 -6.29 -9.92
CA MET A 252 13.72 -6.62 -9.48
C MET A 252 14.79 -6.03 -10.40
N SER A 253 15.74 -5.26 -9.83
CA SER A 253 16.88 -4.72 -10.56
C SER A 253 18.11 -5.62 -10.44
N LEU A 254 18.40 -6.38 -11.47
CA LEU A 254 19.61 -7.23 -11.53
C LEU A 254 20.89 -6.39 -11.37
N GLU A 255 20.96 -5.24 -12.02
CA GLU A 255 22.15 -4.39 -12.00
C GLU A 255 22.48 -3.87 -10.58
N ILE A 256 21.46 -3.45 -9.83
CA ILE A 256 21.65 -2.97 -8.46
C ILE A 256 21.98 -4.14 -7.51
N LEU A 257 21.31 -5.28 -7.69
CA LEU A 257 21.59 -6.48 -6.88
C LEU A 257 23.02 -6.97 -7.08
N ASP A 258 23.53 -6.96 -8.31
CA ASP A 258 24.93 -7.31 -8.60
C ASP A 258 25.92 -6.38 -7.87
N LEU A 259 25.65 -5.06 -7.85
CA LEU A 259 26.47 -4.10 -7.12
C LEU A 259 26.40 -4.32 -5.60
N ILE A 260 25.23 -4.64 -5.06
CA ILE A 260 25.06 -4.98 -3.63
C ILE A 260 25.81 -6.27 -3.31
N ASN A 261 25.69 -7.30 -4.14
CA ASN A 261 26.38 -8.58 -3.96
C ASN A 261 27.90 -8.40 -3.97
N ALA A 262 28.44 -7.64 -4.93
CA ALA A 262 29.87 -7.34 -5.01
C ALA A 262 30.37 -6.61 -3.74
N ASN A 263 29.61 -5.63 -3.25
CA ASN A 263 29.94 -4.94 -2.00
C ASN A 263 29.83 -5.86 -0.78
N ALA A 264 28.81 -6.73 -0.72
CA ALA A 264 28.65 -7.72 0.35
C ALA A 264 29.85 -8.66 0.45
N LYS A 265 30.33 -9.19 -0.68
CA LYS A 265 31.56 -10.00 -0.76
C LYS A 265 32.79 -9.23 -0.27
N ALA A 266 32.96 -7.99 -0.70
CA ALA A 266 34.12 -7.17 -0.32
C ALA A 266 34.15 -6.81 1.18
N THR A 267 32.95 -6.70 1.80
CA THR A 267 32.82 -6.33 3.23
C THR A 267 32.61 -7.54 4.17
N GLY A 268 32.48 -8.75 3.62
CA GLY A 268 32.19 -9.96 4.39
C GLY A 268 30.76 -10.04 4.93
N ASN A 269 29.79 -9.33 4.33
CA ASN A 269 28.38 -9.43 4.68
C ASN A 269 27.74 -10.67 4.01
N MET A 270 27.92 -11.82 4.65
CA MET A 270 27.45 -13.11 4.13
C MET A 270 25.94 -13.15 3.89
N VAL A 271 25.12 -12.48 4.73
CA VAL A 271 23.66 -12.48 4.56
C VAL A 271 23.26 -11.77 3.26
N ALA A 272 23.78 -10.58 3.03
CA ALA A 272 23.51 -9.85 1.79
C ALA A 272 24.07 -10.57 0.55
N GLU A 273 25.24 -11.22 0.68
CA GLU A 273 25.83 -12.02 -0.41
C GLU A 273 24.91 -13.18 -0.84
N ILE A 274 24.31 -13.90 0.12
CA ILE A 274 23.42 -15.03 -0.15
C ILE A 274 22.08 -14.51 -0.68
N VAL A 275 21.43 -13.60 0.04
CA VAL A 275 20.07 -13.13 -0.29
C VAL A 275 20.00 -12.51 -1.69
N THR A 276 21.00 -11.72 -2.10
CA THR A 276 21.02 -11.11 -3.44
C THR A 276 21.17 -12.12 -4.59
N VAL A 277 21.50 -13.36 -4.30
CA VAL A 277 21.51 -14.46 -5.29
C VAL A 277 20.22 -15.26 -5.21
N ASP A 278 19.75 -15.59 -4.01
CA ASP A 278 18.57 -16.40 -3.80
C ASP A 278 17.31 -15.78 -4.42
N ILE A 279 17.14 -14.45 -4.28
CA ILE A 279 15.95 -13.74 -4.79
C ILE A 279 15.82 -13.74 -6.33
N LEU A 280 16.87 -14.11 -7.06
CA LEU A 280 16.84 -14.16 -8.53
C LEU A 280 15.94 -15.28 -9.08
N ASP A 281 15.66 -16.30 -8.27
CA ASP A 281 14.95 -17.49 -8.71
C ASP A 281 13.42 -17.37 -8.56
N TYR A 282 12.93 -16.33 -7.83
CA TYR A 282 11.51 -16.21 -7.52
C TYR A 282 10.95 -14.77 -7.66
N HIS A 283 11.71 -13.85 -8.28
CA HIS A 283 11.26 -12.51 -8.65
C HIS A 283 11.55 -12.19 -10.12
N THR A 284 10.83 -11.22 -10.69
CA THR A 284 10.93 -10.88 -12.11
C THR A 284 11.87 -9.70 -12.36
N PRO A 285 12.94 -9.87 -13.18
CA PRO A 285 13.74 -8.75 -13.67
C PRO A 285 12.91 -7.71 -14.44
N ILE A 286 13.16 -6.43 -14.21
CA ILE A 286 12.37 -5.31 -14.76
C ILE A 286 12.10 -5.42 -16.26
N LEU A 287 13.11 -5.74 -17.08
CA LEU A 287 12.90 -5.82 -18.53
C LEU A 287 12.04 -7.03 -18.94
N GLU A 288 11.95 -8.07 -18.12
CA GLU A 288 11.02 -9.17 -18.33
C GLU A 288 9.61 -8.79 -17.93
N VAL A 289 9.44 -8.00 -16.87
CA VAL A 289 8.15 -7.40 -16.51
C VAL A 289 7.59 -6.58 -17.68
N VAL A 290 8.42 -5.71 -18.29
CA VAL A 290 8.00 -4.89 -19.43
C VAL A 290 7.59 -5.73 -20.63
N LYS A 291 8.30 -6.83 -20.89
CA LYS A 291 7.94 -7.78 -21.96
C LYS A 291 6.60 -8.45 -21.67
N ALA A 292 6.37 -8.90 -20.45
CA ALA A 292 5.10 -9.50 -20.00
C ALA A 292 3.94 -8.51 -20.16
N ALA A 293 4.11 -7.26 -19.75
CA ALA A 293 3.12 -6.20 -19.90
C ALA A 293 2.77 -5.94 -21.37
N LYS A 294 3.78 -5.93 -22.27
CA LYS A 294 3.55 -5.77 -23.71
C LYS A 294 2.86 -6.99 -24.32
N GLU A 295 3.24 -8.18 -23.94
CA GLU A 295 2.59 -9.41 -24.40
C GLU A 295 1.11 -9.47 -23.96
N ALA A 296 0.82 -9.01 -22.77
CA ALA A 296 -0.55 -8.89 -22.25
C ALA A 296 -1.32 -7.70 -22.85
N ASN A 297 -0.71 -6.86 -23.70
CA ASN A 297 -1.30 -5.64 -24.23
C ASN A 297 -1.83 -4.68 -23.15
N VAL A 298 -1.06 -4.54 -22.07
CA VAL A 298 -1.39 -3.64 -20.95
C VAL A 298 -1.27 -2.18 -21.40
N ARG A 299 -2.23 -1.33 -21.03
CA ARG A 299 -2.21 0.09 -21.41
C ARG A 299 -1.23 0.91 -20.58
N HIS A 300 -1.07 0.59 -19.28
CA HIS A 300 -0.11 1.25 -18.40
C HIS A 300 0.48 0.27 -17.37
N LEU A 301 1.80 0.25 -17.24
CA LEU A 301 2.53 -0.58 -16.28
C LEU A 301 2.92 0.25 -15.06
N VAL A 302 2.62 -0.24 -13.86
CA VAL A 302 3.06 0.37 -12.60
C VAL A 302 3.96 -0.63 -11.86
N PHE A 303 5.22 -0.26 -11.70
CA PHE A 303 6.15 -1.02 -10.88
C PHE A 303 5.91 -0.74 -9.40
N TYR A 304 5.80 -1.76 -8.59
CA TYR A 304 5.77 -1.69 -7.12
C TYR A 304 6.63 -2.81 -6.53
N HIS A 305 6.62 -3.04 -5.23
CA HIS A 305 7.41 -4.07 -4.55
C HIS A 305 8.86 -4.08 -5.06
N HIS A 306 9.53 -2.91 -5.00
CA HIS A 306 10.85 -2.71 -5.60
C HIS A 306 11.95 -3.50 -4.89
N LEU A 307 12.72 -4.28 -5.65
CA LEU A 307 13.86 -5.08 -5.17
C LEU A 307 15.19 -4.60 -5.80
N PRO A 308 15.99 -3.80 -5.09
CA PRO A 308 15.63 -2.99 -3.93
C PRO A 308 14.93 -1.68 -4.34
N ALA A 309 14.20 -1.04 -3.39
CA ALA A 309 13.60 0.26 -3.66
C ALA A 309 14.66 1.34 -3.94
N PRO A 310 14.51 2.16 -5.00
CA PRO A 310 15.48 3.20 -5.33
C PRO A 310 15.41 4.34 -4.31
N ARG A 311 16.57 4.68 -3.71
CA ARG A 311 16.70 5.70 -2.65
C ARG A 311 16.98 7.09 -3.18
N ASN A 312 17.27 7.24 -4.46
CA ASN A 312 17.55 8.50 -5.12
C ASN A 312 17.39 8.35 -6.63
N GLN A 313 17.38 9.48 -7.33
CA GLN A 313 17.17 9.54 -8.78
C GLN A 313 18.19 8.72 -9.59
N ILE A 314 19.48 8.70 -9.18
CA ILE A 314 20.51 7.93 -9.91
C ILE A 314 20.20 6.42 -9.81
N MET A 315 19.80 5.96 -8.64
CA MET A 315 19.43 4.56 -8.42
C MET A 315 18.17 4.19 -9.21
N GLU A 316 17.22 5.11 -9.32
CA GLU A 316 16.00 4.95 -10.13
C GLU A 316 16.33 4.89 -11.62
N GLU A 317 17.19 5.78 -12.13
CA GLU A 317 17.66 5.76 -13.52
C GLU A 317 18.41 4.47 -13.89
N VAL A 318 19.20 3.93 -12.95
CA VAL A 318 19.86 2.61 -13.11
C VAL A 318 18.85 1.49 -13.12
N MET A 319 17.91 1.51 -12.18
CA MET A 319 16.90 0.47 -12.00
C MET A 319 16.03 0.27 -13.24
N TYR A 320 15.56 1.37 -13.86
CA TYR A 320 14.63 1.33 -15.00
C TYR A 320 15.29 1.55 -16.35
N ARG A 321 16.60 1.41 -16.43
CA ARG A 321 17.34 1.54 -17.70
C ARG A 321 16.83 0.58 -18.76
N GLY A 322 16.51 1.11 -19.94
CA GLY A 322 16.02 0.33 -21.09
C GLY A 322 14.51 0.10 -21.12
N VAL A 323 13.76 0.48 -20.08
CA VAL A 323 12.30 0.35 -20.07
C VAL A 323 11.67 1.17 -21.19
N ASP A 324 12.07 2.44 -21.36
CA ASP A 324 11.56 3.35 -22.40
C ASP A 324 11.82 2.86 -23.84
N GLU A 325 12.81 2.01 -24.03
CA GLU A 325 13.09 1.41 -25.34
C GLU A 325 12.03 0.37 -25.74
N ILE A 326 11.32 -0.17 -24.75
CA ILE A 326 10.34 -1.24 -24.94
C ILE A 326 8.90 -0.72 -24.74
N MET A 327 8.64 0.09 -23.73
CA MET A 327 7.31 0.62 -23.38
C MET A 327 7.44 2.05 -22.84
N GLN A 328 6.54 2.96 -23.27
CA GLN A 328 6.54 4.37 -22.84
C GLN A 328 5.56 4.62 -21.69
N GLU A 329 4.49 3.82 -21.60
CA GLU A 329 3.38 3.98 -20.65
C GLU A 329 3.69 3.19 -19.38
N TRP A 330 4.53 3.75 -18.52
CA TRP A 330 4.89 3.12 -17.24
C TRP A 330 5.12 4.14 -16.12
N THR A 331 5.09 3.67 -14.89
CA THR A 331 5.34 4.46 -13.66
C THR A 331 6.13 3.62 -12.64
N ALA A 332 7.23 4.17 -12.13
CA ALA A 332 7.85 3.69 -10.90
C ALA A 332 7.06 4.25 -9.70
N SER A 333 6.39 3.40 -8.94
CA SER A 333 5.57 3.89 -7.85
C SER A 333 6.37 4.28 -6.60
N ASN A 334 5.79 5.17 -5.85
CA ASN A 334 6.12 5.47 -4.46
C ASN A 334 4.88 5.24 -3.60
N ASP A 335 5.05 5.21 -2.29
CA ASP A 335 3.92 5.25 -1.37
C ASP A 335 3.08 6.50 -1.66
N GLY A 336 1.78 6.31 -1.83
CA GLY A 336 0.84 7.36 -2.22
C GLY A 336 0.67 7.55 -3.73
N THR A 337 1.42 6.85 -4.59
CA THR A 337 1.13 6.85 -6.04
C THR A 337 -0.29 6.38 -6.27
N MET A 338 -1.09 7.21 -6.96
CA MET A 338 -2.51 6.96 -7.19
C MET A 338 -2.82 6.98 -8.68
N ILE A 339 -3.47 5.93 -9.15
CA ILE A 339 -3.95 5.76 -10.52
C ILE A 339 -5.48 5.83 -10.50
N ILE A 340 -6.06 6.74 -11.26
CA ILE A 340 -7.52 6.91 -11.35
C ILE A 340 -7.96 6.57 -12.76
N LEU A 341 -8.91 5.66 -12.88
CA LEU A 341 -9.56 5.23 -14.10
C LEU A 341 -11.03 5.69 -14.06
N PRO A 342 -11.35 6.89 -14.55
CA PRO A 342 -12.72 7.38 -14.57
C PRO A 342 -13.62 6.46 -15.40
N ILE A 343 -14.87 6.27 -14.95
CA ILE A 343 -15.86 5.52 -15.71
C ILE A 343 -16.30 6.36 -16.92
N ASP A 344 -16.69 5.71 -18.00
CA ASP A 344 -17.05 6.35 -19.28
C ASP A 344 -15.90 7.14 -19.96
N SER A 345 -14.65 6.84 -19.61
CA SER A 345 -13.46 7.47 -20.17
C SER A 345 -12.37 6.42 -20.44
N GLU A 346 -11.54 6.69 -21.42
CA GLU A 346 -10.34 5.90 -21.70
C GLU A 346 -9.10 6.46 -20.97
N GLU A 347 -9.25 7.52 -20.20
CA GLU A 347 -8.16 8.21 -19.52
C GLU A 347 -7.58 7.36 -18.38
N ILE A 348 -6.27 7.46 -18.20
CA ILE A 348 -5.51 6.95 -17.06
C ILE A 348 -4.85 8.15 -16.40
N ILE A 349 -5.34 8.55 -15.23
CA ILE A 349 -4.83 9.71 -14.50
C ILE A 349 -3.84 9.22 -13.44
N ILE A 350 -2.62 9.75 -13.49
CA ILE A 350 -1.55 9.41 -12.55
C ILE A 350 -1.31 10.62 -11.64
N THR A 351 -1.41 10.42 -10.35
CA THR A 351 -1.23 11.45 -9.33
C THR A 351 -0.68 10.84 -8.04
N SER A 352 -0.69 11.58 -6.94
CA SER A 352 -0.28 11.07 -5.63
C SER A 352 -1.09 11.67 -4.49
N ILE A 353 -1.34 10.88 -3.47
CA ILE A 353 -1.80 11.34 -2.16
C ILE A 353 -0.65 12.11 -1.47
N LYS A 354 -0.97 13.21 -0.82
CA LYS A 354 -0.01 14.09 -0.13
C LYS A 354 -0.14 14.00 1.37
#